data_4584de769dda65e12a0f8a053a08bc49
#
_entry.id   4584de769dda65e12a0f8a053a08bc49
#
_cell.length_a   1.000
_cell.length_b   1.000
_cell.length_c   1.000
_cell.angle_alpha   90.00
_cell.angle_beta   90.00
_cell.angle_gamma   90.00
#
_symmetry.space_group_name_H-M   'P 1'
#
loop_
_entity.id
_entity.type
_entity.pdbx_description
1 polymer ?
#
loop_
_entity_poly.entity_id
_entity_poly.type
_entity_poly.pdbx_seq_one_letter_code
_entity_poly.pdbx_strand_id
1 'polypeptide(L)'
;RLRSRGLGDVYKRQRQNSLNDCISTAAAGAALLLSAFTAFDRADGIMGLLVAAFILAGGVSTLKDIMGPLLGQVPSKELVDEIERRMLAEPLIVGVHDLIIHDYGPGRVIASAHAEVPADQDIMAVHNAIDRVEHQISKELQIVICIHMDPIAIHDATVDKYRKLMAEILQDYCLLYTS
;
A
#
# COMPACT_ATOMS: atom_id res chain seq x y z
N ARG A 1 -6.03 -15.84 7.11
CA ARG A 1 -4.69 -16.15 6.50
C ARG A 1 -3.86 -14.89 6.17
N LEU A 2 -4.47 -13.72 5.89
CA LEU A 2 -3.75 -12.45 5.66
C LEU A 2 -3.08 -11.90 6.94
N ARG A 3 -3.73 -12.04 8.10
CA ARG A 3 -3.18 -11.59 9.39
C ARG A 3 -1.87 -12.29 9.79
N SER A 4 -1.73 -13.58 9.44
CA SER A 4 -0.51 -14.34 9.73
C SER A 4 0.66 -13.96 8.81
N ARG A 5 0.38 -13.45 7.60
CA ARG A 5 1.42 -12.96 6.68
C ARG A 5 2.02 -11.63 7.16
N GLY A 6 1.19 -10.66 7.55
CA GLY A 6 1.67 -9.35 8.02
C GLY A 6 2.56 -9.44 9.27
N LEU A 7 2.18 -10.24 10.26
CA LEU A 7 3.02 -10.48 11.45
C LEU A 7 4.33 -11.20 11.08
N GLY A 8 4.27 -12.20 10.19
CA GLY A 8 5.46 -12.92 9.73
C GLY A 8 6.46 -12.01 9.02
N ASP A 9 5.99 -11.05 8.23
CA ASP A 9 6.84 -10.11 7.50
C ASP A 9 7.45 -9.06 8.44
N VAL A 10 6.74 -8.61 9.47
CA VAL A 10 7.28 -7.72 10.51
C VAL A 10 8.41 -8.42 11.27
N TYR A 11 8.20 -9.67 11.71
CA TYR A 11 9.24 -10.44 12.40
C TYR A 11 10.44 -10.74 11.50
N LYS A 12 10.23 -11.02 10.21
CA LYS A 12 11.32 -11.20 9.24
C LYS A 12 12.13 -9.93 9.05
N ARG A 13 11.50 -8.78 8.87
CA ARG A 13 12.17 -7.48 8.73
C ARG A 13 12.94 -7.13 10.01
N GLN A 14 12.32 -7.28 11.17
CA GLN A 14 12.97 -7.01 12.45
C GLN A 14 14.18 -7.92 12.68
N ARG A 15 14.06 -9.22 12.37
CA ARG A 15 15.19 -10.17 12.44
C ARG A 15 16.31 -9.78 11.48
N GLN A 16 15.99 -9.35 10.26
CA GLN A 16 16.97 -8.96 9.25
C GLN A 16 17.69 -7.68 9.65
N ASN A 17 16.98 -6.69 10.20
CA ASN A 17 17.59 -5.48 10.75
C ASN A 17 18.50 -5.78 11.93
N SER A 18 18.07 -6.61 12.88
CA SER A 18 18.91 -7.01 14.03
C SER A 18 20.15 -7.79 13.60
N LEU A 19 20.07 -8.64 12.57
CA LEU A 19 21.24 -9.32 12.01
C LEU A 19 22.21 -8.34 11.34
N ASN A 20 21.70 -7.38 10.56
CA ASN A 20 22.50 -6.36 9.94
C ASN A 20 23.23 -5.48 10.98
N ASP A 21 22.54 -5.11 12.07
CA ASP A 21 23.11 -4.37 13.18
C ASP A 21 24.22 -5.17 13.89
N CYS A 22 24.00 -6.46 14.13
CA CYS A 22 25.02 -7.33 14.70
C CYS A 22 26.25 -7.48 13.78
N ILE A 23 26.02 -7.65 12.47
CA ILE A 23 27.11 -7.75 11.49
C ILE A 23 27.89 -6.43 11.41
N SER A 24 27.18 -5.28 11.41
CA SER A 24 27.81 -3.95 11.41
C SER A 24 28.68 -3.74 12.64
N THR A 25 28.15 -4.08 13.81
CA THR A 25 28.87 -3.93 15.08
C THR A 25 30.07 -4.88 15.15
N ALA A 26 29.92 -6.11 14.69
CA ALA A 26 31.02 -7.09 14.65
C ALA A 26 32.11 -6.65 13.66
N ALA A 27 31.73 -6.13 12.49
CA ALA A 27 32.67 -5.62 11.50
C ALA A 27 33.44 -4.40 12.02
N ALA A 28 32.75 -3.46 12.70
CA ALA A 28 33.39 -2.31 13.34
C ALA A 28 34.36 -2.74 14.45
N GLY A 29 33.96 -3.70 15.30
CA GLY A 29 34.83 -4.26 16.32
C GLY A 29 36.06 -4.98 15.76
N ALA A 30 35.89 -5.77 14.71
CA ALA A 30 36.99 -6.44 14.01
C ALA A 30 37.95 -5.43 13.37
N ALA A 31 37.44 -4.36 12.76
CA ALA A 31 38.25 -3.29 12.18
C ALA A 31 39.09 -2.60 13.24
N LEU A 32 38.53 -2.26 14.42
CA LEU A 32 39.23 -1.68 15.54
C LEU A 32 40.36 -2.58 16.10
N LEU A 33 40.05 -3.91 16.20
CA LEU A 33 41.06 -4.89 16.64
C LEU A 33 42.20 -5.01 15.62
N LEU A 34 41.87 -5.09 14.33
CA LEU A 34 42.89 -5.13 13.26
C LEU A 34 43.76 -3.88 13.24
N SER A 35 43.18 -2.69 13.41
CA SER A 35 43.87 -1.42 13.50
C SER A 35 44.87 -1.41 14.70
N ALA A 36 44.48 -1.96 15.84
CA ALA A 36 45.33 -2.03 17.02
C ALA A 36 46.54 -2.97 16.87
N PHE A 37 46.47 -3.97 15.98
CA PHE A 37 47.54 -4.95 15.75
C PHE A 37 48.38 -4.68 14.49
N THR A 38 47.95 -3.78 13.59
CA THR A 38 48.70 -3.43 12.38
C THR A 38 49.39 -2.07 12.54
N ALA A 39 50.73 -2.09 12.55
CA ALA A 39 51.57 -0.89 12.58
C ALA A 39 51.56 -0.11 11.23
N PHE A 40 50.49 -0.21 10.44
CA PHE A 40 50.37 0.43 9.15
C PHE A 40 49.47 1.67 9.24
N ASP A 41 50.10 2.85 9.44
CA ASP A 41 49.38 4.14 9.61
C ASP A 41 48.36 4.46 8.49
N ARG A 42 48.52 3.89 7.30
CA ARG A 42 47.57 4.08 6.19
C ARG A 42 46.40 3.07 6.17
N ALA A 43 46.59 1.89 6.79
CA ALA A 43 45.56 0.86 6.82
C ALA A 43 44.37 1.29 7.72
N ASP A 44 44.65 2.01 8.79
CA ASP A 44 43.64 2.54 9.72
C ASP A 44 42.67 3.49 9.03
N GLY A 45 43.16 4.44 8.22
CA GLY A 45 42.32 5.35 7.46
C GLY A 45 41.42 4.66 6.41
N ILE A 46 41.98 3.64 5.71
CA ILE A 46 41.21 2.88 4.69
C ILE A 46 40.12 2.04 5.37
N MET A 47 40.47 1.34 6.45
CA MET A 47 39.50 0.53 7.20
C MET A 47 38.41 1.39 7.83
N GLY A 48 38.76 2.56 8.39
CA GLY A 48 37.82 3.51 8.91
C GLY A 48 36.83 4.02 7.84
N LEU A 49 37.35 4.31 6.64
CA LEU A 49 36.49 4.73 5.51
C LEU A 49 35.54 3.63 5.05
N LEU A 50 35.99 2.37 4.98
CA LEU A 50 35.14 1.24 4.64
C LEU A 50 34.04 1.02 5.66
N VAL A 51 34.36 1.06 6.95
CA VAL A 51 33.37 0.94 8.03
C VAL A 51 32.38 2.09 7.99
N ALA A 52 32.83 3.32 7.79
CA ALA A 52 31.97 4.48 7.66
C ALA A 52 31.03 4.38 6.48
N ALA A 53 31.52 3.95 5.30
CA ALA A 53 30.69 3.70 4.12
C ALA A 53 29.65 2.62 4.36
N PHE A 54 29.99 1.55 5.05
CA PHE A 54 29.08 0.47 5.39
C PHE A 54 27.98 0.94 6.35
N ILE A 55 28.32 1.69 7.40
CA ILE A 55 27.35 2.26 8.35
C ILE A 55 26.42 3.24 7.62
N LEU A 56 26.97 4.09 6.76
CA LEU A 56 26.19 5.05 5.99
C LEU A 56 25.19 4.35 5.05
N ALA A 57 25.63 3.31 4.35
CA ALA A 57 24.76 2.51 3.48
C ALA A 57 23.62 1.85 4.28
N GLY A 58 23.91 1.29 5.44
CA GLY A 58 22.91 0.73 6.36
C GLY A 58 21.92 1.79 6.84
N GLY A 59 22.41 2.97 7.24
CA GLY A 59 21.57 4.08 7.65
C GLY A 59 20.63 4.58 6.56
N VAL A 60 21.14 4.72 5.32
CA VAL A 60 20.31 5.10 4.15
C VAL A 60 19.26 4.05 3.83
N SER A 61 19.60 2.75 3.93
CA SER A 61 18.63 1.68 3.74
C SER A 61 17.52 1.73 4.78
N THR A 62 17.88 1.88 6.05
CA THR A 62 16.90 2.01 7.14
C THR A 62 16.00 3.23 6.96
N LEU A 63 16.57 4.36 6.54
CA LEU A 63 15.80 5.58 6.26
C LEU A 63 14.78 5.35 5.14
N LYS A 64 15.18 4.70 4.05
CA LYS A 64 14.25 4.35 2.95
C LYS A 64 13.12 3.43 3.43
N ASP A 65 13.42 2.44 4.24
CA ASP A 65 12.44 1.50 4.77
C ASP A 65 11.41 2.17 5.69
N ILE A 66 11.82 3.20 6.42
CA ILE A 66 10.92 3.98 7.28
C ILE A 66 10.12 5.00 6.46
N MET A 67 10.74 5.64 5.49
CA MET A 67 10.08 6.67 4.69
C MET A 67 9.01 6.10 3.76
N GLY A 68 9.17 4.87 3.27
CA GLY A 68 8.19 4.22 2.41
C GLY A 68 6.77 4.24 2.99
N PRO A 69 6.54 3.68 4.19
CA PRO A 69 5.22 3.73 4.84
C PRO A 69 4.73 5.14 5.18
N LEU A 70 5.65 6.08 5.50
CA LEU A 70 5.26 7.47 5.82
C LEU A 70 4.79 8.27 4.61
N LEU A 71 5.37 8.00 3.44
CA LEU A 71 5.00 8.66 2.18
C LEU A 71 3.79 8.00 1.49
N GLY A 72 3.36 6.83 1.97
CA GLY A 72 2.35 5.99 1.35
C GLY A 72 3.00 5.02 0.36
N GLN A 73 2.81 3.74 0.60
CA GLN A 73 3.22 2.69 -0.35
C GLN A 73 2.08 2.41 -1.32
N VAL A 74 2.44 2.08 -2.54
CA VAL A 74 1.45 1.58 -3.52
C VAL A 74 0.85 0.29 -2.96
N PRO A 75 -0.48 0.21 -2.83
CA PRO A 75 -1.13 -0.99 -2.31
C PRO A 75 -0.88 -2.18 -3.24
N SER A 76 -0.91 -3.38 -2.68
CA SER A 76 -0.81 -4.57 -3.52
C SER A 76 -2.04 -4.70 -4.41
N LYS A 77 -1.84 -5.17 -5.64
CA LYS A 77 -2.94 -5.37 -6.58
C LYS A 77 -4.00 -6.32 -6.00
N GLU A 78 -3.57 -7.34 -5.26
CA GLU A 78 -4.46 -8.30 -4.62
C GLU A 78 -5.40 -7.65 -3.59
N LEU A 79 -4.93 -6.61 -2.89
CA LEU A 79 -5.77 -5.87 -1.93
C LEU A 79 -6.80 -5.01 -2.66
N VAL A 80 -6.40 -4.33 -3.74
CA VAL A 80 -7.28 -3.53 -4.60
C VAL A 80 -8.39 -4.42 -5.17
N ASP A 81 -8.01 -5.49 -5.87
CA ASP A 81 -8.93 -6.44 -6.51
C ASP A 81 -9.90 -7.08 -5.49
N GLU A 82 -9.44 -7.36 -4.26
CA GLU A 82 -10.27 -7.96 -3.22
C GLU A 82 -11.28 -6.96 -2.63
N ILE A 83 -10.92 -5.69 -2.46
CA ILE A 83 -11.85 -4.64 -2.01
C ILE A 83 -12.93 -4.44 -3.06
N GLU A 84 -12.55 -4.23 -4.31
CA GLU A 84 -13.50 -4.03 -5.42
C GLU A 84 -14.45 -5.22 -5.58
N ARG A 85 -13.94 -6.44 -5.54
CA ARG A 85 -14.73 -7.67 -5.62
C ARG A 85 -15.77 -7.76 -4.51
N ARG A 86 -15.43 -7.35 -3.29
CA ARG A 86 -16.35 -7.37 -2.15
C ARG A 86 -17.40 -6.29 -2.24
N MET A 87 -17.03 -5.11 -2.70
CA MET A 87 -17.99 -4.03 -2.93
C MET A 87 -19.00 -4.42 -4.02
N LEU A 88 -18.54 -4.95 -5.14
CA LEU A 88 -19.38 -5.40 -6.25
C LEU A 88 -20.18 -6.69 -5.95
N ALA A 89 -19.92 -7.38 -4.85
CA ALA A 89 -20.74 -8.50 -4.40
C ALA A 89 -22.06 -8.06 -3.76
N GLU A 90 -22.18 -6.79 -3.36
CA GLU A 90 -23.45 -6.22 -2.86
C GLU A 90 -24.33 -5.83 -4.05
N PRO A 91 -25.57 -6.36 -4.16
CA PRO A 91 -26.44 -6.13 -5.33
C PRO A 91 -26.82 -4.67 -5.59
N LEU A 92 -26.79 -3.82 -4.56
CA LEU A 92 -27.09 -2.40 -4.68
C LEU A 92 -25.91 -1.56 -5.15
N ILE A 93 -24.71 -2.13 -5.23
CA ILE A 93 -23.51 -1.47 -5.75
C ILE A 93 -23.30 -1.92 -7.19
N VAL A 94 -23.47 -1.00 -8.14
CA VAL A 94 -23.38 -1.28 -9.57
C VAL A 94 -22.03 -0.89 -10.20
N GLY A 95 -21.24 -0.10 -9.49
CA GLY A 95 -19.90 0.30 -9.90
C GLY A 95 -19.08 0.77 -8.70
N VAL A 96 -17.75 0.75 -8.87
CA VAL A 96 -16.79 1.25 -7.89
C VAL A 96 -15.77 2.09 -8.62
N HIS A 97 -15.47 3.28 -8.09
CA HIS A 97 -14.43 4.15 -8.62
C HIS A 97 -13.73 4.91 -7.49
N ASP A 98 -12.66 5.62 -7.83
CA ASP A 98 -11.86 6.43 -6.92
C ASP A 98 -11.42 5.67 -5.64
N LEU A 99 -11.04 4.39 -5.81
CA LEU A 99 -10.48 3.61 -4.70
C LEU A 99 -9.09 4.13 -4.37
N ILE A 100 -8.97 4.80 -3.23
CA ILE A 100 -7.72 5.31 -2.69
C ILE A 100 -7.35 4.47 -1.46
N ILE A 101 -6.12 3.97 -1.42
CA ILE A 101 -5.61 3.18 -0.30
C ILE A 101 -4.31 3.79 0.19
N HIS A 102 -4.26 4.08 1.48
CA HIS A 102 -3.07 4.53 2.19
C HIS A 102 -2.57 3.41 3.10
N ASP A 103 -1.41 2.87 2.79
CA ASP A 103 -0.76 1.84 3.61
C ASP A 103 0.34 2.48 4.46
N TYR A 104 0.07 2.63 5.75
CA TYR A 104 1.01 3.14 6.76
C TYR A 104 1.73 2.00 7.52
N GLY A 105 1.67 0.79 6.99
CA GLY A 105 2.26 -0.39 7.58
C GLY A 105 1.26 -1.33 8.25
N PRO A 106 1.74 -2.39 8.89
CA PRO A 106 0.88 -3.47 9.40
C PRO A 106 -0.20 -2.99 10.37
N GLY A 107 -1.45 -3.24 10.04
CA GLY A 107 -2.60 -2.86 10.83
C GLY A 107 -3.01 -1.39 10.75
N ARG A 108 -2.44 -0.62 9.82
CA ARG A 108 -2.76 0.80 9.60
C ARG A 108 -3.01 1.09 8.12
N VAL A 109 -3.88 0.35 7.51
CA VAL A 109 -4.36 0.61 6.14
C VAL A 109 -5.67 1.36 6.22
N ILE A 110 -5.75 2.47 5.51
CA ILE A 110 -6.95 3.32 5.39
C ILE A 110 -7.32 3.37 3.92
N ALA A 111 -8.58 3.11 3.61
CA ALA A 111 -9.10 3.16 2.26
C ALA A 111 -10.33 4.07 2.19
N SER A 112 -10.53 4.69 1.04
CA SER A 112 -11.79 5.32 0.66
C SER A 112 -12.14 4.89 -0.76
N ALA A 113 -13.43 4.73 -1.03
CA ALA A 113 -13.93 4.37 -2.35
C ALA A 113 -15.27 5.05 -2.59
N HIS A 114 -15.64 5.21 -3.85
CA HIS A 114 -16.97 5.61 -4.26
C HIS A 114 -17.74 4.39 -4.79
N ALA A 115 -18.96 4.21 -4.34
CA ALA A 115 -19.88 3.15 -4.77
C ALA A 115 -21.01 3.78 -5.59
N GLU A 116 -21.09 3.43 -6.86
CA GLU A 116 -22.21 3.79 -7.70
C GLU A 116 -23.44 2.98 -7.30
N VAL A 117 -24.53 3.67 -7.02
CA VAL A 117 -25.80 3.05 -6.59
C VAL A 117 -26.95 3.60 -7.43
N PRO A 118 -28.02 2.81 -7.67
CA PRO A 118 -29.18 3.32 -8.42
C PRO A 118 -29.86 4.47 -7.67
N ALA A 119 -30.07 5.60 -8.35
CA ALA A 119 -30.67 6.79 -7.76
C ALA A 119 -32.16 6.65 -7.42
N ASP A 120 -32.83 5.63 -7.93
CA ASP A 120 -34.25 5.32 -7.72
C ASP A 120 -34.51 4.39 -6.50
N GLN A 121 -33.44 3.98 -5.81
CA GLN A 121 -33.54 3.13 -4.63
C GLN A 121 -33.81 3.91 -3.34
N ASP A 122 -34.38 3.23 -2.36
CA ASP A 122 -34.56 3.80 -1.02
C ASP A 122 -33.18 4.11 -0.39
N ILE A 123 -32.96 5.37 -0.05
CA ILE A 123 -31.68 5.83 0.50
C ILE A 123 -31.27 5.09 1.77
N MET A 124 -32.24 4.70 2.60
CA MET A 124 -31.94 3.96 3.84
C MET A 124 -31.55 2.52 3.54
N ALA A 125 -32.13 1.90 2.52
CA ALA A 125 -31.73 0.56 2.08
C ALA A 125 -30.31 0.56 1.52
N VAL A 126 -29.97 1.57 0.70
CA VAL A 126 -28.62 1.76 0.14
C VAL A 126 -27.61 2.04 1.25
N HIS A 127 -27.90 2.95 2.16
CA HIS A 127 -27.02 3.25 3.30
C HIS A 127 -26.72 2.00 4.15
N ASN A 128 -27.75 1.22 4.47
CA ASN A 128 -27.58 -0.01 5.24
C ASN A 128 -26.75 -1.07 4.47
N ALA A 129 -26.85 -1.11 3.16
CA ALA A 129 -26.06 -2.00 2.33
C ALA A 129 -24.57 -1.59 2.35
N ILE A 130 -24.28 -0.31 2.19
CA ILE A 130 -22.92 0.23 2.26
C ILE A 130 -22.31 0.00 3.64
N ASP A 131 -23.04 0.30 4.72
CA ASP A 131 -22.56 0.09 6.09
C ASP A 131 -22.20 -1.38 6.36
N ARG A 132 -23.01 -2.32 5.86
CA ARG A 132 -22.67 -3.76 5.93
C ARG A 132 -21.37 -4.09 5.21
N VAL A 133 -21.17 -3.55 4.00
CA VAL A 133 -19.97 -3.80 3.19
C VAL A 133 -18.75 -3.20 3.85
N GLU A 134 -18.82 -1.96 4.34
CA GLU A 134 -17.76 -1.31 5.11
C GLU A 134 -17.35 -2.14 6.32
N HIS A 135 -18.34 -2.55 7.11
CA HIS A 135 -18.10 -3.35 8.31
C HIS A 135 -17.47 -4.70 7.99
N GLN A 136 -17.96 -5.37 6.94
CA GLN A 136 -17.42 -6.65 6.51
C GLN A 136 -15.98 -6.52 6.03
N ILE A 137 -15.70 -5.57 5.14
CA ILE A 137 -14.36 -5.32 4.61
C ILE A 137 -13.41 -4.96 5.77
N SER A 138 -13.81 -4.03 6.63
CA SER A 138 -12.99 -3.60 7.77
C SER A 138 -12.64 -4.76 8.70
N LYS A 139 -13.60 -5.62 9.00
CA LYS A 139 -13.42 -6.77 9.88
C LYS A 139 -12.54 -7.87 9.27
N GLU A 140 -12.77 -8.18 8.00
CA GLU A 140 -12.12 -9.33 7.37
C GLU A 140 -10.72 -8.99 6.85
N LEU A 141 -10.53 -7.78 6.30
CA LEU A 141 -9.23 -7.32 5.79
C LEU A 141 -8.41 -6.57 6.85
N GLN A 142 -8.98 -6.23 7.99
CA GLN A 142 -8.32 -5.48 9.08
C GLN A 142 -7.84 -4.09 8.60
N ILE A 143 -8.65 -3.42 7.80
CA ILE A 143 -8.44 -2.06 7.30
C ILE A 143 -9.55 -1.14 7.79
N VAL A 144 -9.31 0.16 7.72
CA VAL A 144 -10.38 1.17 7.87
C VAL A 144 -10.79 1.57 6.46
N ILE A 145 -12.06 1.39 6.12
CA ILE A 145 -12.59 1.83 4.82
C ILE A 145 -13.79 2.74 5.04
N CYS A 146 -13.88 3.79 4.22
CA CYS A 146 -15.04 4.67 4.10
C CYS A 146 -15.55 4.58 2.66
N ILE A 147 -16.82 4.29 2.47
CA ILE A 147 -17.45 4.16 1.15
C ILE A 147 -18.45 5.30 0.99
N HIS A 148 -18.14 6.20 0.06
CA HIS A 148 -19.07 7.26 -0.35
C HIS A 148 -20.06 6.70 -1.37
N MET A 149 -21.36 6.96 -1.20
CA MET A 149 -22.35 6.54 -2.17
C MET A 149 -22.58 7.63 -3.22
N ASP A 150 -22.51 7.22 -4.49
CA ASP A 150 -22.77 8.08 -5.65
C ASP A 150 -24.04 7.60 -6.37
N PRO A 151 -25.19 8.28 -6.17
CA PRO A 151 -26.41 7.92 -6.86
C PRO A 151 -26.30 8.21 -8.35
N ILE A 152 -26.49 7.18 -9.19
CA ILE A 152 -26.46 7.29 -10.65
C ILE A 152 -27.81 6.94 -11.27
N ALA A 153 -28.14 7.61 -12.36
CA ALA A 153 -29.31 7.28 -13.18
C ALA A 153 -28.98 6.10 -14.09
N ILE A 154 -29.55 4.93 -13.79
CA ILE A 154 -29.26 3.68 -14.53
C ILE A 154 -30.12 3.55 -15.79
N HIS A 155 -31.33 4.15 -15.81
CA HIS A 155 -32.31 3.97 -16.90
C HIS A 155 -32.65 5.29 -17.64
N ASP A 156 -31.72 6.24 -17.65
CA ASP A 156 -31.90 7.49 -18.41
C ASP A 156 -31.32 7.34 -19.81
N ALA A 157 -32.20 7.40 -20.83
CA ALA A 157 -31.82 7.27 -22.22
C ALA A 157 -30.80 8.34 -22.69
N THR A 158 -30.83 9.52 -22.08
CA THR A 158 -29.90 10.60 -22.37
C THR A 158 -28.51 10.27 -21.81
N VAL A 159 -28.45 9.81 -20.59
CA VAL A 159 -27.22 9.36 -19.94
C VAL A 159 -26.60 8.19 -20.71
N ASP A 160 -27.41 7.20 -21.10
CA ASP A 160 -26.95 6.04 -21.87
C ASP A 160 -26.39 6.45 -23.25
N LYS A 161 -27.01 7.43 -23.91
CA LYS A 161 -26.51 7.99 -25.16
C LYS A 161 -25.14 8.63 -24.99
N TYR A 162 -24.96 9.46 -23.97
CA TYR A 162 -23.69 10.12 -23.71
C TYR A 162 -22.61 9.12 -23.23
N ARG A 163 -22.97 8.11 -22.43
CA ARG A 163 -22.06 7.05 -22.02
C ARG A 163 -21.51 6.26 -23.23
N LYS A 164 -22.37 5.93 -24.19
CA LYS A 164 -21.92 5.27 -25.44
C LYS A 164 -21.01 6.17 -26.26
N LEU A 165 -21.39 7.44 -26.45
CA LEU A 165 -20.55 8.40 -27.17
C LEU A 165 -19.18 8.57 -26.53
N MET A 166 -19.14 8.69 -25.21
CA MET A 166 -17.87 8.78 -24.47
C MET A 166 -17.02 7.53 -24.58
N ALA A 167 -17.66 6.34 -24.55
CA ALA A 167 -16.94 5.08 -24.73
C ALA A 167 -16.31 4.97 -26.12
N GLU A 168 -17.01 5.43 -27.18
CA GLU A 168 -16.47 5.50 -28.56
C GLU A 168 -15.27 6.46 -28.63
N ILE A 169 -15.40 7.66 -28.07
CA ILE A 169 -14.31 8.65 -28.03
C ILE A 169 -13.10 8.10 -27.27
N LEU A 170 -13.33 7.47 -26.11
CA LEU A 170 -12.22 6.93 -25.30
C LEU A 170 -11.50 5.76 -25.98
N GLN A 171 -12.17 4.96 -26.80
CA GLN A 171 -11.52 3.93 -27.59
C GLN A 171 -10.49 4.51 -28.57
N ASP A 172 -10.78 5.66 -29.17
CA ASP A 172 -9.89 6.33 -30.10
C ASP A 172 -8.71 7.03 -29.39
N TYR A 173 -8.88 7.47 -28.14
CA TYR A 173 -7.88 8.21 -27.37
C TYR A 173 -7.18 7.42 -26.27
N CYS A 174 -7.66 6.21 -25.93
CA CYS A 174 -7.13 5.39 -24.82
C CYS A 174 -5.72 4.83 -25.07
N LEU A 175 -5.20 4.98 -26.28
CA LEU A 175 -3.79 4.64 -26.62
C LEU A 175 -2.75 5.60 -25.99
N LEU A 176 -3.18 6.70 -25.38
CA LEU A 176 -2.30 7.72 -24.80
C LEU A 176 -2.03 7.55 -23.29
N TYR A 177 -2.74 6.64 -22.60
CA TYR A 177 -2.65 6.49 -21.13
C TYR A 177 -2.28 5.07 -20.64
N THR A 178 -1.90 4.17 -21.52
CA THR A 178 -1.40 2.83 -21.16
C THR A 178 0.10 2.70 -21.44
N SER A 179 0.91 3.54 -20.83
CA SER A 179 2.36 3.35 -20.77
C SER A 179 2.85 3.49 -19.34
#